data_2e20474a505b14e939a57b0fcc9ce360
#
_entry.id   2e20474a505b14e939a57b0fcc9ce360
#
_cell.length_a   1.000
_cell.length_b   1.000
_cell.length_c   1.000
_cell.angle_alpha   90.00
_cell.angle_beta   90.00
_cell.angle_gamma   90.00
#
_symmetry.space_group_name_H-M   'P 1'
#
loop_
_entity.id
_entity.type
_entity.pdbx_description
1 polymer ?
#
loop_
_entity_poly.entity_id
_entity_poly.type
_entity_poly.pdbx_seq_one_letter_code
_entity_poly.pdbx_strand_id
1 'polypeptide(L)'
;MNILFAIREDDAGMWCICRAQTCLANRLTLAQAITDARKLARDHHERTGLTASVDLVSPEGTTRLGHYARPSTEADDAAVA
;
A
#
# COMPACT_ATOMS: atom_id res chain seq x y z
N MET A 1 10.11 -4.78 -10.50
CA MET A 1 9.72 -5.44 -9.24
C MET A 1 8.72 -4.56 -8.51
N ASN A 2 7.67 -5.16 -7.98
CA ASN A 2 6.61 -4.42 -7.31
C ASN A 2 6.65 -4.72 -5.81
N ILE A 3 6.37 -3.69 -5.02
CA ILE A 3 6.30 -3.80 -3.57
C ILE A 3 4.85 -3.63 -3.16
N LEU A 4 4.37 -4.52 -2.30
CA LEU A 4 2.99 -4.47 -1.82
C LEU A 4 2.99 -4.30 -0.31
N PHE A 5 2.30 -3.28 0.16
CA PHE A 5 2.01 -3.08 1.58
C PHE A 5 0.57 -3.50 1.82
N ALA A 6 0.37 -4.47 2.69
CA ALA A 6 -0.96 -4.98 3.00
C ALA A 6 -1.39 -4.50 4.38
N ILE A 7 -2.60 -3.98 4.47
CA ILE A 7 -3.21 -3.58 5.74
C ILE A 7 -4.13 -4.71 6.15
N ARG A 8 -3.89 -5.27 7.34
CA ARG A 8 -4.67 -6.39 7.86
C ARG A 8 -5.16 -6.09 9.25
N GLU A 9 -6.33 -6.62 9.57
CA GLU A 9 -6.89 -6.54 10.92
C GLU A 9 -6.39 -7.72 11.74
N ASP A 10 -6.01 -7.46 12.99
CA ASP A 10 -5.61 -8.54 13.89
C ASP A 10 -6.80 -9.02 14.73
N ASP A 11 -6.56 -9.99 15.60
CA ASP A 11 -7.63 -10.60 16.40
C ASP A 11 -8.22 -9.64 17.42
N ALA A 12 -7.50 -8.57 17.74
CA ALA A 12 -7.97 -7.58 18.71
C ALA A 12 -8.74 -6.43 18.05
N GLY A 13 -8.95 -6.49 16.73
CA GLY A 13 -9.63 -5.43 16.01
C GLY A 13 -8.74 -4.25 15.65
N MET A 14 -7.44 -4.36 15.90
CA MET A 14 -6.49 -3.35 15.52
C MET A 14 -5.91 -3.69 14.16
N TRP A 15 -5.26 -2.72 13.53
CA TRP A 15 -4.77 -2.89 12.17
C TRP A 15 -3.25 -2.89 12.14
N CYS A 16 -2.69 -3.62 11.19
CA CYS A 16 -1.26 -3.69 10.99
C CYS A 16 -0.93 -3.51 9.52
N ILE A 17 0.31 -3.08 9.28
CA ILE A 17 0.84 -2.91 7.93
C ILE A 17 1.91 -3.97 7.75
N CYS A 18 1.76 -4.79 6.71
CA CYS A 18 2.69 -5.87 6.42
C CYS A 18 3.28 -5.71 5.04
N ARG A 19 4.55 -6.10 4.92
CA ARG A 19 5.23 -6.22 3.64
C ARG A 19 5.73 -7.65 3.54
N ALA A 20 5.16 -8.39 2.59
CA ALA A 20 5.39 -9.84 2.51
C ALA A 20 5.01 -10.48 3.85
N GLN A 21 5.95 -11.13 4.52
CA GLN A 21 5.67 -11.79 5.80
C GLN A 21 6.13 -10.96 6.99
N THR A 22 6.54 -9.72 6.76
CA THR A 22 7.06 -8.86 7.81
C THR A 22 6.02 -7.83 8.21
N CYS A 23 5.73 -7.73 9.50
CA CYS A 23 4.86 -6.70 10.05
C CYS A 23 5.70 -5.47 10.31
N LEU A 24 5.38 -4.37 9.65
CA LEU A 24 6.13 -3.12 9.76
C LEU A 24 5.59 -2.24 10.87
N ALA A 25 4.29 -2.31 11.12
CA ALA A 25 3.64 -1.54 12.16
C ALA A 25 2.38 -2.27 12.59
N ASN A 26 1.99 -2.12 13.85
CA ASN A 26 0.79 -2.78 14.35
C ASN A 26 0.09 -1.88 15.37
N ARG A 27 -1.03 -2.35 15.88
CA ARG A 27 -1.85 -1.63 16.87
C ARG A 27 -2.27 -0.26 16.37
N LEU A 28 -2.67 -0.19 15.10
CA LEU A 28 -3.10 1.04 14.47
C LEU A 28 -4.61 1.05 14.34
N THR A 29 -5.18 2.25 14.33
CA THR A 29 -6.56 2.38 13.85
C THR A 29 -6.56 2.19 12.35
N LEU A 30 -7.71 1.91 11.76
CA LEU A 30 -7.80 1.75 10.31
C LEU A 30 -7.35 3.02 9.59
N ALA A 31 -7.80 4.17 10.04
CA ALA A 31 -7.42 5.44 9.41
C ALA A 31 -5.91 5.65 9.47
N GLN A 32 -5.30 5.37 10.61
CA GLN A 32 -3.87 5.52 10.77
C GLN A 32 -3.11 4.54 9.90
N ALA A 33 -3.58 3.29 9.83
CA ALA A 33 -2.95 2.28 9.00
C ALA A 33 -2.97 2.69 7.52
N ILE A 34 -4.09 3.22 7.06
CA ILE A 34 -4.20 3.67 5.67
C ILE A 34 -3.22 4.82 5.41
N THR A 35 -3.21 5.81 6.28
CA THR A 35 -2.32 6.96 6.12
C THR A 35 -0.85 6.53 6.12
N ASP A 36 -0.47 5.70 7.08
CA ASP A 36 0.91 5.28 7.23
C ASP A 36 1.34 4.38 6.07
N ALA A 37 0.48 3.46 5.65
CA ALA A 37 0.81 2.55 4.56
C ALA A 37 1.00 3.31 3.25
N ARG A 38 0.15 4.29 2.99
CA ARG A 38 0.28 5.10 1.77
C ARG A 38 1.56 5.91 1.80
N LYS A 39 1.92 6.44 2.97
CA LYS A 39 3.17 7.18 3.11
C LYS A 39 4.38 6.27 2.88
N LEU A 40 4.35 5.07 3.44
CA LEU A 40 5.43 4.09 3.25
C LEU A 40 5.57 3.72 1.78
N ALA A 41 4.46 3.48 1.11
CA ALA A 41 4.47 3.09 -0.30
C ALA A 41 5.01 4.23 -1.17
N ARG A 42 4.55 5.45 -0.93
CA ARG A 42 5.01 6.60 -1.69
C ARG A 42 6.50 6.84 -1.47
N ASP A 43 6.95 6.79 -0.21
CA ASP A 43 8.36 7.01 0.10
C ASP A 43 9.23 5.93 -0.54
N HIS A 44 8.78 4.68 -0.50
CA HIS A 44 9.51 3.59 -1.12
C HIS A 44 9.64 3.81 -2.63
N HIS A 45 8.53 4.18 -3.26
CA HIS A 45 8.53 4.45 -4.69
C HIS A 45 9.48 5.60 -5.04
N GLU A 46 9.45 6.68 -4.25
CA GLU A 46 10.30 7.84 -4.51
C GLU A 46 11.79 7.52 -4.35
N ARG A 47 12.12 6.65 -3.38
CA ARG A 47 13.52 6.29 -3.14
C ARG A 47 14.06 5.28 -4.14
N THR A 48 13.24 4.35 -4.57
CA THR A 48 13.73 3.21 -5.36
C THR A 48 13.28 3.24 -6.81
N GLY A 49 12.23 4.00 -7.12
CA GLY A 49 11.62 3.96 -8.44
C GLY A 49 10.78 2.72 -8.70
N LEU A 50 10.69 1.82 -7.73
CA LEU A 50 9.90 0.60 -7.88
C LEU A 50 8.42 0.91 -7.67
N THR A 51 7.57 0.17 -8.35
CA THR A 51 6.12 0.28 -8.14
C THR A 51 5.77 -0.17 -6.74
N ALA A 52 4.98 0.62 -6.03
CA ALA A 52 4.52 0.32 -4.69
C ALA A 52 3.01 0.44 -4.63
N SER A 53 2.36 -0.49 -3.94
CA SER A 53 0.91 -0.52 -3.83
C SER A 53 0.50 -0.75 -2.40
N VAL A 54 -0.73 -0.33 -2.06
CA VAL A 54 -1.32 -0.53 -0.74
C VAL A 54 -2.65 -1.23 -0.93
N ASP A 55 -2.81 -2.37 -0.29
CA ASP A 55 -4.06 -3.13 -0.32
C ASP A 55 -4.63 -3.25 1.08
N LEU A 56 -5.95 -3.13 1.18
CA LEU A 56 -6.68 -3.45 2.39
C LEU A 56 -7.20 -4.87 2.26
N VAL A 57 -6.75 -5.74 3.16
CA VAL A 57 -7.14 -7.15 3.14
C VAL A 57 -8.22 -7.36 4.19
N SER A 58 -9.37 -7.86 3.76
CA SER A 58 -10.48 -8.15 4.66
C SER A 58 -11.03 -9.54 4.32
N PRO A 59 -11.87 -10.12 5.22
CA PRO A 59 -12.48 -11.41 4.91
C PRO A 59 -13.36 -11.39 3.67
N GLU A 60 -13.83 -10.21 3.28
CA GLU A 60 -14.71 -10.07 2.13
C GLU A 60 -13.95 -9.86 0.83
N GLY A 61 -12.65 -9.66 0.90
CA GLY A 61 -11.83 -9.46 -0.28
C GLY A 61 -10.73 -8.44 -0.05
N THR A 62 -10.03 -8.11 -1.11
CA THR A 62 -8.91 -7.19 -1.06
C THR A 62 -9.24 -5.96 -1.89
N THR A 63 -9.02 -4.78 -1.30
CA THR A 63 -9.29 -3.51 -1.96
C THR A 63 -8.00 -2.74 -2.14
N ARG A 64 -7.72 -2.29 -3.36
CA ARG A 64 -6.55 -1.47 -3.64
C ARG A 64 -6.81 -0.05 -3.16
N LEU A 65 -5.98 0.44 -2.23
CA LEU A 65 -6.11 1.78 -1.67
C LEU A 65 -5.12 2.77 -2.27
N GLY A 66 -4.00 2.29 -2.78
CA GLY A 66 -3.01 3.17 -3.36
C GLY A 66 -2.12 2.42 -4.32
N HIS A 67 -1.64 3.13 -5.32
CA HIS A 67 -0.76 2.56 -6.32
C HIS A 67 0.17 3.66 -6.81
N TYR A 68 1.46 3.46 -6.58
CA TYR A 68 2.49 4.43 -6.95
C TYR A 68 3.41 3.78 -7.96
N ALA A 69 3.33 4.26 -9.21
CA ALA A 69 4.11 3.71 -10.29
C ALA A 69 4.82 4.85 -11.00
N ARG A 70 6.00 4.52 -11.56
CA ARG A 70 6.70 5.50 -12.37
C ARG A 70 5.88 5.77 -13.61
N PRO A 71 5.64 7.04 -13.96
CA PRO A 71 4.97 7.35 -15.20
C PRO A 71 5.78 6.80 -16.37
N SER A 72 5.11 6.06 -17.25
CA SER A 72 5.71 5.61 -18.49
C SER A 72 5.12 6.44 -19.62
N THR A 73 5.72 6.37 -20.78
CA THR A 73 5.20 7.11 -21.93
C THR A 73 3.76 6.69 -22.22
N GLU A 74 3.49 5.41 -22.17
CA GLU A 74 2.15 4.90 -22.42
C GLU A 74 1.17 5.34 -21.35
N ALA A 75 1.62 5.27 -20.11
CA ALA A 75 0.76 5.66 -19.00
C ALA A 75 0.46 7.15 -19.04
N ASP A 76 1.44 7.94 -19.37
CA ASP A 76 1.25 9.38 -19.47
C ASP A 76 0.25 9.72 -20.57
N ASP A 77 0.37 9.06 -21.71
CA ASP A 77 -0.57 9.27 -22.80
C ASP A 77 -1.98 8.90 -22.38
N ALA A 78 -2.12 7.80 -21.70
CA ALA A 78 -3.42 7.36 -21.22
C ALA A 78 -3.99 8.35 -20.20
N ALA A 79 -3.14 8.88 -19.34
CA ALA A 79 -3.60 9.82 -18.32
C ALA A 79 -4.04 11.13 -18.95
N VAL A 80 -3.43 11.52 -20.02
CA VAL A 80 -3.76 12.76 -20.70
C VAL A 80 -5.06 12.62 -21.47
N ALA A 81 -5.31 11.45 -21.97
CA ALA A 81 -6.55 11.18 -22.68
C ALA A 81 -7.75 11.20 -21.74
#